data_58457c35eb4ff98edb0fd79dca4050cb
#
_entry.id   58457c35eb4ff98edb0fd79dca4050cb
#
_cell.length_a   1.000
_cell.length_b   1.000
_cell.length_c   1.000
_cell.angle_alpha   90.00
_cell.angle_beta   90.00
_cell.angle_gamma   90.00
#
_symmetry.space_group_name_H-M   'P 1'
#
loop_
_entity.id
_entity.type
_entity.pdbx_description
1 polymer ?
#
loop_
_entity_poly.entity_id
_entity_poly.type
_entity_poly.pdbx_seq_one_letter_code
_entity_poly.pdbx_strand_id
1 'polypeptide(L)'
;MENQEKGFKKYLVGIICLLIVVGIFGGIGSVMGLPNMLNTIMKTAHDLLLNTVFYLMAICVITGALGRIFVEFGVVSLLERILRPLMKPLFNLPGVASLGAVMTFLSDNPAIISLAKDKRFSSYFRKFQLISLTNFGTAFGMGLLVIVFMISQGYFVEPFIGLLGAFIGCICSTRLMQRFVVKQYPEFKEEFAAVIDEQDMKADEEVKETSLFTRILNSLLDGGKTGVDVGFSIIPGVLIISTLVMLLTFGAGENGTYDGAAYEGIEFLPLVFGKINFLFDWLFGFGHPALMAFPITSLGAVGAALSLVPEFAAQGIINGNAIAVFTAIGMCWSGYLSTHTAMLDALGYRKLTSKAILAHTVGGLVAGISAHWIFVLYTLAFGAPTTFEGGADRYSTVGNAPVIIEFVSENQVKVGDRVFTDEAGDTPEEEGSLARVIEGMLLSNHEVVELVDGEKIDAAGFISAEKLPEATRESLMQEVQAGFDMYRNTISEKMFGKSVSELTEDEVNALNEAIPFQLTSAAEIAEE
;
A
#
# COMPACT_ATOMS: atom_id res chain seq x y z
N MET A 1 -51.27 -15.73 -1.49
CA MET A 1 -50.20 -16.70 -1.78
C MET A 1 -48.91 -15.97 -2.24
N GLU A 2 -48.96 -15.06 -3.18
CA GLU A 2 -47.74 -14.32 -3.69
C GLU A 2 -46.97 -13.53 -2.61
N ASN A 3 -47.65 -12.90 -1.63
CA ASN A 3 -47.00 -12.18 -0.52
C ASN A 3 -46.37 -13.13 0.51
N GLN A 4 -46.88 -14.33 0.69
CA GLN A 4 -46.29 -15.35 1.58
C GLN A 4 -45.05 -15.99 0.94
N GLU A 5 -45.08 -16.18 -0.38
CA GLU A 5 -43.92 -16.71 -1.13
C GLU A 5 -42.75 -15.74 -1.19
N LYS A 6 -43.04 -14.42 -1.33
CA LYS A 6 -42.03 -13.36 -1.21
C LYS A 6 -41.44 -13.27 0.21
N GLY A 7 -42.27 -13.45 1.26
CA GLY A 7 -41.81 -13.49 2.64
C GLY A 7 -40.90 -14.68 2.90
N PHE A 8 -41.30 -15.88 2.48
CA PHE A 8 -40.50 -17.10 2.65
C PHE A 8 -39.13 -17.02 1.95
N LYS A 9 -39.09 -16.52 0.69
CA LYS A 9 -37.83 -16.32 -0.04
C LYS A 9 -36.90 -15.33 0.67
N LYS A 10 -37.43 -14.27 1.31
CA LYS A 10 -36.65 -13.32 2.08
C LYS A 10 -36.00 -13.96 3.33
N TYR A 11 -36.77 -14.76 4.07
CA TYR A 11 -36.22 -15.50 5.23
C TYR A 11 -35.19 -16.55 4.80
N LEU A 12 -35.44 -17.27 3.71
CA LEU A 12 -34.49 -18.24 3.17
C LEU A 12 -33.15 -17.61 2.80
N VAL A 13 -33.16 -16.45 2.14
CA VAL A 13 -31.93 -15.70 1.83
C VAL A 13 -31.21 -15.28 3.12
N GLY A 14 -31.94 -14.82 4.15
CA GLY A 14 -31.36 -14.49 5.45
C GLY A 14 -30.70 -15.68 6.16
N ILE A 15 -31.37 -16.84 6.14
CA ILE A 15 -30.83 -18.09 6.71
C ILE A 15 -29.57 -18.53 5.96
N ILE A 16 -29.58 -18.50 4.62
CA ILE A 16 -28.42 -18.86 3.81
C ILE A 16 -27.25 -17.92 4.12
N CYS A 17 -27.50 -16.62 4.18
CA CYS A 17 -26.47 -15.63 4.54
C CYS A 17 -25.89 -15.93 5.93
N LEU A 18 -26.72 -16.17 6.94
CA LEU A 18 -26.28 -16.52 8.28
C LEU A 18 -25.44 -17.80 8.31
N LEU A 19 -25.87 -18.85 7.59
CA LEU A 19 -25.13 -20.11 7.50
C LEU A 19 -23.76 -19.93 6.82
N ILE A 20 -23.67 -19.07 5.79
CA ILE A 20 -22.38 -18.74 5.14
C ILE A 20 -21.47 -18.05 6.13
N VAL A 21 -21.96 -17.01 6.82
CA VAL A 21 -21.16 -16.26 7.81
C VAL A 21 -20.69 -17.18 8.94
N VAL A 22 -21.61 -17.96 9.54
CA VAL A 22 -21.28 -18.91 10.61
C VAL A 22 -20.32 -19.98 10.10
N GLY A 23 -20.50 -20.46 8.85
CA GLY A 23 -19.61 -21.46 8.24
C GLY A 23 -18.18 -20.92 8.05
N ILE A 24 -18.04 -19.71 7.53
CA ILE A 24 -16.71 -19.08 7.32
C ILE A 24 -16.03 -18.84 8.68
N PHE A 25 -16.65 -18.07 9.57
CA PHE A 25 -16.04 -17.75 10.87
C PHE A 25 -15.92 -18.96 11.80
N GLY A 26 -16.86 -19.90 11.73
CA GLY A 26 -16.74 -21.16 12.44
C GLY A 26 -15.61 -22.04 11.93
N GLY A 27 -15.40 -22.08 10.61
CA GLY A 27 -14.26 -22.76 9.99
C GLY A 27 -12.92 -22.18 10.43
N ILE A 28 -12.75 -20.86 10.34
CA ILE A 28 -11.53 -20.15 10.78
C ILE A 28 -11.34 -20.35 12.30
N GLY A 29 -12.38 -20.13 13.10
CA GLY A 29 -12.33 -20.28 14.55
C GLY A 29 -12.08 -21.71 15.02
N SER A 30 -12.37 -22.73 14.20
CA SER A 30 -11.99 -24.11 14.51
C SER A 30 -10.50 -24.40 14.37
N VAL A 31 -9.77 -23.59 13.57
CA VAL A 31 -8.31 -23.69 13.39
C VAL A 31 -7.58 -22.84 14.44
N MET A 32 -7.95 -21.57 14.57
CA MET A 32 -7.28 -20.60 15.45
C MET A 32 -7.75 -20.63 16.90
N GLY A 33 -8.91 -21.22 17.19
CA GLY A 33 -9.68 -20.93 18.40
C GLY A 33 -10.49 -19.64 18.25
N LEU A 34 -11.76 -19.68 18.66
CA LEU A 34 -12.68 -18.54 18.49
C LEU A 34 -12.19 -17.25 19.19
N PRO A 35 -11.68 -17.28 20.45
CA PRO A 35 -11.12 -16.09 21.10
C PRO A 35 -9.92 -15.51 20.35
N ASN A 36 -8.97 -16.34 19.93
CA ASN A 36 -7.77 -15.90 19.20
C ASN A 36 -8.15 -15.27 17.86
N MET A 37 -9.02 -15.93 17.09
CA MET A 37 -9.54 -15.36 15.84
C MET A 37 -10.15 -13.96 16.04
N LEU A 38 -10.99 -13.77 17.07
CA LEU A 38 -11.61 -12.47 17.34
C LEU A 38 -10.56 -11.42 17.77
N ASN A 39 -9.61 -11.81 18.61
CA ASN A 39 -8.50 -10.92 19.01
C ASN A 39 -7.63 -10.53 17.80
N THR A 40 -7.25 -11.51 16.97
CA THR A 40 -6.50 -11.26 15.74
C THR A 40 -7.23 -10.27 14.83
N ILE A 41 -8.53 -10.47 14.58
CA ILE A 41 -9.34 -9.56 13.76
C ILE A 41 -9.28 -8.14 14.33
N MET A 42 -9.48 -7.98 15.65
CA MET A 42 -9.52 -6.66 16.27
C MET A 42 -8.13 -6.00 16.30
N LYS A 43 -7.08 -6.73 16.66
CA LYS A 43 -5.71 -6.20 16.68
C LYS A 43 -5.25 -5.84 15.26
N THR A 44 -5.46 -6.72 14.29
CA THR A 44 -5.12 -6.43 12.87
C THR A 44 -5.88 -5.21 12.36
N ALA A 45 -7.19 -5.12 12.60
CA ALA A 45 -7.98 -3.96 12.17
C ALA A 45 -7.52 -2.66 12.85
N HIS A 46 -7.17 -2.71 14.14
CA HIS A 46 -6.65 -1.56 14.88
C HIS A 46 -5.29 -1.12 14.34
N ASP A 47 -4.37 -2.04 14.14
CA ASP A 47 -3.05 -1.76 13.60
C ASP A 47 -3.11 -1.19 12.17
N LEU A 48 -3.92 -1.81 11.30
CA LEU A 48 -4.18 -1.30 9.95
C LEU A 48 -4.77 0.11 9.95
N LEU A 49 -5.63 0.44 10.92
CA LEU A 49 -6.19 1.79 11.02
C LEU A 49 -5.10 2.81 11.34
N LEU A 50 -4.30 2.54 12.37
CA LEU A 50 -3.32 3.49 12.87
C LEU A 50 -2.09 3.60 11.96
N ASN A 51 -1.52 2.48 11.57
CA ASN A 51 -0.24 2.45 10.86
C ASN A 51 -0.40 2.56 9.34
N THR A 52 -1.43 1.94 8.77
CA THR A 52 -1.60 1.92 7.30
C THR A 52 -2.56 2.99 6.81
N VAL A 53 -3.75 3.10 7.42
CA VAL A 53 -4.77 4.04 6.91
C VAL A 53 -4.34 5.48 7.08
N PHE A 54 -3.83 5.88 8.25
CA PHE A 54 -3.36 7.25 8.45
C PHE A 54 -2.14 7.58 7.59
N TYR A 55 -1.25 6.63 7.37
CA TYR A 55 -0.14 6.79 6.45
C TYR A 55 -0.62 6.99 5.00
N LEU A 56 -1.52 6.14 4.52
CA LEU A 56 -2.14 6.31 3.19
C LEU A 56 -2.90 7.63 3.08
N MET A 57 -3.59 8.07 4.15
CA MET A 57 -4.27 9.36 4.19
C MET A 57 -3.28 10.52 4.05
N ALA A 58 -2.13 10.48 4.74
CA ALA A 58 -1.09 11.49 4.59
C ALA A 58 -0.59 11.59 3.15
N ILE A 59 -0.34 10.43 2.50
CA ILE A 59 0.00 10.38 1.07
C ILE A 59 -1.13 10.98 0.22
N CYS A 60 -2.40 10.64 0.49
CA CYS A 60 -3.55 11.19 -0.22
C CYS A 60 -3.61 12.72 -0.14
N VAL A 61 -3.35 13.29 1.03
CA VAL A 61 -3.35 14.75 1.26
C VAL A 61 -2.25 15.42 0.44
N ILE A 62 -1.03 14.90 0.50
CA ILE A 62 0.11 15.47 -0.23
C ILE A 62 -0.07 15.32 -1.75
N THR A 63 -0.46 14.14 -2.22
CA THR A 63 -0.67 13.88 -3.65
C THR A 63 -1.89 14.63 -4.18
N GLY A 64 -2.95 14.78 -3.39
CA GLY A 64 -4.12 15.57 -3.72
C GLY A 64 -3.78 17.05 -3.87
N ALA A 65 -3.01 17.61 -2.93
CA ALA A 65 -2.50 18.98 -3.00
C ALA A 65 -1.64 19.20 -4.25
N LEU A 66 -0.70 18.29 -4.53
CA LEU A 66 0.14 18.34 -5.73
C LEU A 66 -0.68 18.23 -7.01
N GLY A 67 -1.62 17.29 -7.06
CA GLY A 67 -2.53 17.11 -8.20
C GLY A 67 -3.35 18.37 -8.49
N ARG A 68 -3.85 19.04 -7.46
CA ARG A 68 -4.60 20.29 -7.61
C ARG A 68 -3.72 21.43 -8.13
N ILE A 69 -2.48 21.55 -7.66
CA ILE A 69 -1.48 22.49 -8.21
C ILE A 69 -1.26 22.19 -9.70
N PHE A 70 -1.10 20.93 -10.09
CA PHE A 70 -0.89 20.57 -11.50
C PHE A 70 -2.08 20.95 -12.38
N VAL A 71 -3.30 20.85 -11.87
CA VAL A 71 -4.50 21.33 -12.55
C VAL A 71 -4.47 22.84 -12.69
N GLU A 72 -4.25 23.57 -11.59
CA GLU A 72 -4.30 25.03 -11.52
C GLU A 72 -3.27 25.71 -12.41
N PHE A 73 -2.05 25.15 -12.48
CA PHE A 73 -0.93 25.72 -13.24
C PHE A 73 -0.72 25.12 -14.63
N GLY A 74 -1.70 24.35 -15.12
CA GLY A 74 -1.72 23.90 -16.51
C GLY A 74 -0.81 22.71 -16.83
N VAL A 75 -0.22 22.04 -15.82
CA VAL A 75 0.56 20.80 -16.02
C VAL A 75 -0.32 19.72 -16.64
N VAL A 76 -1.59 19.63 -16.21
CA VAL A 76 -2.58 18.69 -16.78
C VAL A 76 -2.76 18.95 -18.27
N SER A 77 -2.85 20.23 -18.71
CA SER A 77 -2.99 20.58 -20.12
C SER A 77 -1.74 20.24 -20.92
N LEU A 78 -0.55 20.32 -20.30
CA LEU A 78 0.70 19.88 -20.92
C LEU A 78 0.73 18.36 -21.11
N LEU A 79 0.39 17.59 -20.07
CA LEU A 79 0.30 16.14 -20.13
C LEU A 79 -0.76 15.67 -21.13
N GLU A 80 -1.93 16.33 -21.14
CA GLU A 80 -2.98 16.09 -22.12
C GLU A 80 -2.44 16.27 -23.56
N ARG A 81 -1.69 17.36 -23.81
CA ARG A 81 -1.12 17.65 -25.13
C ARG A 81 -0.15 16.56 -25.59
N ILE A 82 0.67 16.03 -24.68
CA ILE A 82 1.62 14.95 -24.95
C ILE A 82 0.89 13.63 -25.24
N LEU A 83 -0.14 13.32 -24.48
CA LEU A 83 -0.88 12.06 -24.59
C LEU A 83 -1.91 12.06 -25.74
N ARG A 84 -2.41 13.23 -26.13
CA ARG A 84 -3.46 13.39 -27.16
C ARG A 84 -3.19 12.60 -28.47
N PRO A 85 -1.99 12.60 -29.08
CA PRO A 85 -1.73 11.85 -30.30
C PRO A 85 -1.81 10.33 -30.12
N LEU A 86 -1.60 9.83 -28.90
CA LEU A 86 -1.66 8.40 -28.59
C LEU A 86 -3.11 7.87 -28.47
N MET A 87 -4.08 8.75 -28.23
CA MET A 87 -5.45 8.34 -27.94
C MET A 87 -6.11 7.63 -29.13
N LYS A 88 -5.96 8.16 -30.34
CA LYS A 88 -6.61 7.57 -31.52
C LYS A 88 -5.98 6.23 -31.93
N PRO A 89 -4.66 6.09 -32.09
CA PRO A 89 -4.06 4.84 -32.55
C PRO A 89 -4.13 3.73 -31.50
N LEU A 90 -3.91 4.03 -30.22
CA LEU A 90 -3.86 3.01 -29.17
C LEU A 90 -5.25 2.67 -28.63
N PHE A 91 -6.05 3.67 -28.30
CA PHE A 91 -7.32 3.49 -27.60
C PHE A 91 -8.56 3.63 -28.50
N ASN A 92 -8.41 4.10 -29.74
CA ASN A 92 -9.54 4.47 -30.62
C ASN A 92 -10.49 5.49 -29.96
N LEU A 93 -9.91 6.44 -29.24
CA LEU A 93 -10.61 7.52 -28.55
C LEU A 93 -10.21 8.87 -29.16
N PRO A 94 -11.07 9.90 -29.11
CA PRO A 94 -10.68 11.26 -29.44
C PRO A 94 -9.59 11.76 -28.48
N GLY A 95 -8.76 12.70 -28.96
CA GLY A 95 -7.61 13.19 -28.19
C GLY A 95 -7.95 13.74 -26.81
N VAL A 96 -9.13 14.34 -26.66
CA VAL A 96 -9.62 14.89 -25.37
C VAL A 96 -9.77 13.83 -24.28
N ALA A 97 -9.85 12.53 -24.65
CA ALA A 97 -9.89 11.45 -23.66
C ALA A 97 -8.67 11.44 -22.74
N SER A 98 -7.51 11.94 -23.22
CA SER A 98 -6.30 12.03 -22.38
C SER A 98 -6.50 12.85 -21.10
N LEU A 99 -7.38 13.85 -21.12
CA LEU A 99 -7.78 14.58 -19.93
C LEU A 99 -8.36 13.64 -18.84
N GLY A 100 -9.21 12.68 -19.26
CA GLY A 100 -9.77 11.69 -18.34
C GLY A 100 -8.70 10.82 -17.68
N ALA A 101 -7.70 10.34 -18.44
CA ALA A 101 -6.60 9.56 -17.90
C ALA A 101 -5.77 10.36 -16.88
N VAL A 102 -5.39 11.60 -17.24
CA VAL A 102 -4.59 12.46 -16.36
C VAL A 102 -5.36 12.81 -15.07
N MET A 103 -6.63 13.14 -15.19
CA MET A 103 -7.46 13.50 -14.02
C MET A 103 -7.66 12.31 -13.08
N THR A 104 -7.91 11.10 -13.59
CA THR A 104 -8.03 9.91 -12.74
C THR A 104 -6.70 9.46 -12.14
N PHE A 105 -5.61 9.64 -12.87
CA PHE A 105 -4.27 9.36 -12.35
C PHE A 105 -3.87 10.27 -11.19
N LEU A 106 -4.22 11.57 -11.28
CA LEU A 106 -3.89 12.57 -10.24
C LEU A 106 -4.88 12.57 -9.06
N SER A 107 -6.08 12.01 -9.23
CA SER A 107 -7.11 12.00 -8.19
C SER A 107 -7.65 10.59 -7.98
N ASP A 108 -8.87 10.32 -8.44
CA ASP A 108 -9.52 9.01 -8.33
C ASP A 108 -10.60 8.84 -9.42
N ASN A 109 -11.13 7.65 -9.51
CA ASN A 109 -12.13 7.20 -10.48
C ASN A 109 -13.38 8.08 -10.63
N PRO A 110 -13.94 8.75 -9.60
CA PRO A 110 -15.04 9.68 -9.78
C PRO A 110 -14.78 10.80 -10.80
N ALA A 111 -13.51 11.16 -11.05
CA ALA A 111 -13.15 12.18 -12.02
C ALA A 111 -13.63 11.84 -13.44
N ILE A 112 -13.48 10.59 -13.89
CA ILE A 112 -13.93 10.19 -15.23
C ILE A 112 -15.46 10.16 -15.32
N ILE A 113 -16.16 9.86 -14.22
CA ILE A 113 -17.62 9.89 -14.18
C ILE A 113 -18.11 11.32 -14.37
N SER A 114 -17.48 12.28 -13.70
CA SER A 114 -17.83 13.70 -13.80
C SER A 114 -17.59 14.23 -15.23
N LEU A 115 -16.44 13.91 -15.82
CA LEU A 115 -16.13 14.29 -17.20
C LEU A 115 -17.11 13.66 -18.20
N ALA A 116 -17.45 12.38 -18.04
CA ALA A 116 -18.38 11.70 -18.94
C ALA A 116 -19.82 12.24 -18.89
N LYS A 117 -20.21 12.92 -17.81
CA LYS A 117 -21.50 13.62 -17.67
C LYS A 117 -21.48 15.02 -18.26
N ASP A 118 -20.31 15.63 -18.44
CA ASP A 118 -20.18 16.93 -19.05
C ASP A 118 -20.55 16.87 -20.54
N LYS A 119 -21.49 17.70 -20.99
CA LYS A 119 -22.00 17.70 -22.37
C LYS A 119 -20.93 18.11 -23.37
N ARG A 120 -20.06 19.08 -23.04
CA ARG A 120 -19.00 19.56 -23.93
C ARG A 120 -17.96 18.45 -24.12
N PHE A 121 -17.54 17.82 -23.02
CA PHE A 121 -16.63 16.69 -23.08
C PHE A 121 -17.23 15.52 -23.86
N SER A 122 -18.47 15.13 -23.58
CA SER A 122 -19.18 14.00 -24.21
C SER A 122 -19.40 14.18 -25.70
N SER A 123 -19.55 15.42 -26.18
CA SER A 123 -19.79 15.72 -27.61
C SER A 123 -18.62 15.34 -28.53
N TYR A 124 -17.41 15.20 -28.00
CA TYR A 124 -16.26 14.73 -28.77
C TYR A 124 -16.27 13.22 -29.05
N PHE A 125 -17.15 12.47 -28.36
CA PHE A 125 -17.17 11.01 -28.40
C PHE A 125 -18.36 10.47 -29.16
N ARG A 126 -18.15 9.35 -29.85
CA ARG A 126 -19.26 8.50 -30.23
C ARG A 126 -19.75 7.70 -29.01
N LYS A 127 -20.99 7.23 -29.02
CA LYS A 127 -21.59 6.54 -27.86
C LYS A 127 -20.74 5.35 -27.39
N PHE A 128 -20.26 4.51 -28.29
CA PHE A 128 -19.41 3.37 -27.92
C PHE A 128 -18.08 3.79 -27.30
N GLN A 129 -17.53 4.92 -27.72
CA GLN A 129 -16.32 5.48 -27.15
C GLN A 129 -16.58 6.04 -25.75
N LEU A 130 -17.62 6.83 -25.56
CA LEU A 130 -18.00 7.38 -24.25
C LEU A 130 -18.23 6.26 -23.22
N ILE A 131 -18.96 5.22 -23.60
CA ILE A 131 -19.20 4.07 -22.72
C ILE A 131 -17.89 3.38 -22.35
N SER A 132 -16.94 3.25 -23.30
CA SER A 132 -15.64 2.63 -23.03
C SER A 132 -14.70 3.45 -22.16
N LEU A 133 -15.01 4.74 -21.91
CA LEU A 133 -14.25 5.56 -20.96
C LEU A 133 -14.31 5.00 -19.53
N THR A 134 -15.33 4.21 -19.19
CA THR A 134 -15.37 3.49 -17.91
C THR A 134 -14.13 2.62 -17.72
N ASN A 135 -13.77 1.86 -18.75
CA ASN A 135 -12.59 0.98 -18.71
C ASN A 135 -11.28 1.75 -18.90
N PHE A 136 -11.31 2.84 -19.67
CA PHE A 136 -10.13 3.68 -19.90
C PHE A 136 -9.72 4.46 -18.64
N GLY A 137 -10.67 5.15 -18.01
CA GLY A 137 -10.39 5.97 -16.83
C GLY A 137 -10.00 5.14 -15.61
N THR A 138 -10.74 4.07 -15.33
CA THR A 138 -10.48 3.22 -14.16
C THR A 138 -9.13 2.51 -14.19
N ALA A 139 -8.49 2.40 -15.35
CA ALA A 139 -7.16 1.79 -15.45
C ALA A 139 -6.02 2.67 -14.86
N PHE A 140 -6.31 3.91 -14.52
CA PHE A 140 -5.34 4.85 -13.96
C PHE A 140 -5.78 5.41 -12.59
N GLY A 141 -6.83 4.85 -12.00
CA GLY A 141 -7.37 5.36 -10.74
C GLY A 141 -6.36 5.32 -9.61
N MET A 142 -6.28 6.43 -8.87
CA MET A 142 -5.34 6.61 -7.76
C MET A 142 -3.86 6.40 -8.15
N GLY A 143 -3.51 6.58 -9.44
CA GLY A 143 -2.20 6.20 -9.96
C GLY A 143 -1.04 6.92 -9.29
N LEU A 144 -1.17 8.23 -9.05
CA LEU A 144 -0.14 9.00 -8.35
C LEU A 144 0.05 8.49 -6.91
N LEU A 145 -1.05 8.20 -6.20
CA LEU A 145 -1.01 7.66 -4.84
C LEU A 145 -0.29 6.32 -4.80
N VAL A 146 -0.67 5.38 -5.70
CA VAL A 146 -0.05 4.05 -5.76
C VAL A 146 1.44 4.16 -6.02
N ILE A 147 1.88 5.00 -6.98
CA ILE A 147 3.30 5.20 -7.27
C ILE A 147 4.03 5.77 -6.04
N VAL A 148 3.52 6.84 -5.43
CA VAL A 148 4.15 7.48 -4.28
C VAL A 148 4.22 6.51 -3.10
N PHE A 149 3.18 5.71 -2.88
CA PHE A 149 3.18 4.69 -1.84
C PHE A 149 4.28 3.64 -2.11
N MET A 150 4.39 3.09 -3.31
CA MET A 150 5.42 2.10 -3.64
C MET A 150 6.84 2.68 -3.56
N ILE A 151 7.01 3.97 -3.92
CA ILE A 151 8.28 4.68 -3.72
C ILE A 151 8.60 4.78 -2.23
N SER A 152 7.62 5.08 -1.38
CA SER A 152 7.83 5.14 0.07
C SER A 152 8.20 3.79 0.70
N GLN A 153 7.88 2.69 0.02
CA GLN A 153 8.31 1.34 0.41
C GLN A 153 9.73 0.98 -0.07
N GLY A 154 10.48 1.93 -0.64
CA GLY A 154 11.86 1.71 -1.08
C GLY A 154 12.05 1.34 -2.55
N TYR A 155 11.00 1.38 -3.37
CA TYR A 155 11.03 0.97 -4.77
C TYR A 155 10.80 2.15 -5.70
N PHE A 156 11.83 2.59 -6.42
CA PHE A 156 11.73 3.78 -7.27
C PHE A 156 11.41 3.46 -8.73
N VAL A 157 12.05 2.47 -9.33
CA VAL A 157 11.90 2.13 -10.76
C VAL A 157 10.66 1.29 -11.01
N GLU A 158 10.38 0.35 -10.13
CA GLU A 158 9.36 -0.68 -10.25
C GLU A 158 7.94 -0.10 -10.43
N PRO A 159 7.51 0.94 -9.68
CA PRO A 159 6.21 1.55 -9.90
C PRO A 159 6.03 2.16 -11.29
N PHE A 160 7.10 2.68 -11.91
CA PHE A 160 7.02 3.20 -13.29
C PHE A 160 6.93 2.06 -14.31
N ILE A 161 7.59 0.92 -14.07
CA ILE A 161 7.38 -0.30 -14.87
C ILE A 161 5.93 -0.76 -14.73
N GLY A 162 5.37 -0.73 -13.51
CA GLY A 162 3.97 -1.01 -13.25
C GLY A 162 3.02 -0.07 -14.01
N LEU A 163 3.32 1.22 -14.06
CA LEU A 163 2.55 2.20 -14.84
C LEU A 163 2.54 1.86 -16.34
N LEU A 164 3.68 1.42 -16.90
CA LEU A 164 3.73 0.95 -18.29
C LEU A 164 2.87 -0.31 -18.49
N GLY A 165 2.89 -1.24 -17.55
CA GLY A 165 2.01 -2.41 -17.54
C GLY A 165 0.53 -2.01 -17.51
N ALA A 166 0.15 -1.08 -16.63
CA ALA A 166 -1.21 -0.54 -16.54
C ALA A 166 -1.64 0.12 -17.86
N PHE A 167 -0.75 0.85 -18.51
CA PHE A 167 -1.02 1.47 -19.81
C PHE A 167 -1.36 0.42 -20.89
N ILE A 168 -0.61 -0.68 -20.95
CA ILE A 168 -0.87 -1.79 -21.89
C ILE A 168 -2.20 -2.47 -21.56
N GLY A 169 -2.46 -2.75 -20.28
CA GLY A 169 -3.73 -3.30 -19.80
C GLY A 169 -4.93 -2.41 -20.14
N CYS A 170 -4.76 -1.10 -19.99
CA CYS A 170 -5.76 -0.10 -20.36
C CYS A 170 -6.12 -0.15 -21.86
N ILE A 171 -5.13 -0.28 -22.74
CA ILE A 171 -5.37 -0.46 -24.18
C ILE A 171 -6.25 -1.69 -24.40
N CYS A 172 -5.89 -2.81 -23.78
CA CYS A 172 -6.62 -4.06 -23.92
C CYS A 172 -8.07 -3.93 -23.40
N SER A 173 -8.26 -3.43 -22.19
CA SER A 173 -9.56 -3.24 -21.55
C SER A 173 -10.48 -2.34 -22.38
N THR A 174 -9.98 -1.16 -22.76
CA THR A 174 -10.74 -0.17 -23.54
C THR A 174 -11.18 -0.73 -24.90
N ARG A 175 -10.25 -1.33 -25.64
CA ARG A 175 -10.53 -1.91 -26.96
C ARG A 175 -11.51 -3.08 -26.87
N LEU A 176 -11.38 -3.92 -25.85
CA LEU A 176 -12.29 -5.05 -25.63
C LEU A 176 -13.70 -4.55 -25.28
N MET A 177 -13.81 -3.54 -24.42
CA MET A 177 -15.11 -2.93 -24.11
C MET A 177 -15.76 -2.32 -25.36
N GLN A 178 -15.01 -1.59 -26.18
CA GLN A 178 -15.54 -1.06 -27.44
C GLN A 178 -16.10 -2.14 -28.35
N ARG A 179 -15.41 -3.28 -28.46
CA ARG A 179 -15.90 -4.44 -29.24
C ARG A 179 -17.22 -4.99 -28.65
N PHE A 180 -17.32 -5.09 -27.33
CA PHE A 180 -18.54 -5.56 -26.67
C PHE A 180 -19.71 -4.61 -26.89
N VAL A 181 -19.48 -3.30 -26.80
CA VAL A 181 -20.52 -2.29 -27.04
C VAL A 181 -21.01 -2.34 -28.48
N VAL A 182 -20.09 -2.28 -29.45
CA VAL A 182 -20.46 -2.31 -30.88
C VAL A 182 -21.14 -3.61 -31.28
N LYS A 183 -20.75 -4.73 -30.68
CA LYS A 183 -21.43 -6.02 -30.92
C LYS A 183 -22.89 -6.03 -30.43
N GLN A 184 -23.17 -5.34 -29.32
CA GLN A 184 -24.52 -5.26 -28.72
C GLN A 184 -25.37 -4.15 -29.33
N TYR A 185 -24.75 -3.03 -29.69
CA TYR A 185 -25.38 -1.81 -30.21
C TYR A 185 -24.55 -1.32 -31.41
N PRO A 186 -24.74 -1.91 -32.60
CA PRO A 186 -23.94 -1.54 -33.79
C PRO A 186 -24.11 -0.06 -34.20
N GLU A 187 -25.29 0.52 -33.94
CA GLU A 187 -25.63 1.92 -34.23
C GLU A 187 -24.76 2.92 -33.42
N PHE A 188 -24.31 2.55 -32.24
CA PHE A 188 -23.47 3.42 -31.39
C PHE A 188 -22.10 3.75 -32.00
N LYS A 189 -21.72 3.01 -33.06
CA LYS A 189 -20.50 3.28 -33.80
C LYS A 189 -20.57 4.60 -34.58
N GLU A 190 -21.75 4.98 -35.01
CA GLU A 190 -21.95 6.18 -35.83
C GLU A 190 -22.56 7.33 -35.03
N GLU A 191 -23.28 7.05 -33.95
CA GLU A 191 -23.96 8.04 -33.12
C GLU A 191 -23.01 8.77 -32.17
N PHE A 192 -23.08 10.11 -32.13
CA PHE A 192 -22.40 10.91 -31.11
C PHE A 192 -23.11 10.82 -29.76
N ALA A 193 -22.34 10.93 -28.69
CA ALA A 193 -22.84 10.78 -27.32
C ALA A 193 -23.67 11.99 -26.86
N ALA A 194 -23.28 13.19 -27.29
CA ALA A 194 -24.01 14.43 -27.05
C ALA A 194 -23.93 15.34 -28.27
N VAL A 195 -24.96 16.20 -28.42
CA VAL A 195 -24.99 17.30 -29.37
C VAL A 195 -24.96 18.60 -28.54
N ILE A 196 -24.09 19.51 -28.90
CA ILE A 196 -23.98 20.81 -28.24
C ILE A 196 -24.93 21.78 -28.93
N ASP A 197 -25.81 22.43 -28.16
CA ASP A 197 -26.62 23.56 -28.59
C ASP A 197 -25.85 24.87 -28.39
N GLU A 198 -26.16 25.92 -29.16
CA GLU A 198 -25.49 27.24 -29.07
C GLU A 198 -25.56 27.87 -27.66
N GLN A 199 -26.52 27.46 -26.82
CA GLN A 199 -26.65 27.90 -25.44
C GLN A 199 -25.60 27.26 -24.50
N ASP A 200 -25.16 26.07 -24.78
CA ASP A 200 -24.13 25.34 -24.00
C ASP A 200 -22.71 25.96 -24.19
N MET A 201 -22.52 26.79 -25.25
CA MET A 201 -21.21 27.42 -25.57
C MET A 201 -20.93 28.71 -24.77
N LYS A 202 -21.91 29.28 -24.07
CA LYS A 202 -21.79 30.62 -23.44
C LYS A 202 -21.39 30.62 -21.96
N ALA A 203 -21.20 29.48 -21.34
CA ALA A 203 -20.81 29.38 -19.94
C ALA A 203 -19.27 29.32 -19.79
N ASP A 204 -18.57 30.39 -20.17
CA ASP A 204 -17.19 30.61 -19.71
C ASP A 204 -17.24 31.33 -18.36
N GLU A 205 -16.77 30.66 -17.31
CA GLU A 205 -16.64 31.26 -15.99
C GLU A 205 -15.64 32.43 -16.06
N GLU A 206 -16.05 33.60 -15.57
CA GLU A 206 -15.13 34.71 -15.32
C GLU A 206 -14.04 34.27 -14.34
N VAL A 207 -12.83 34.13 -14.85
CA VAL A 207 -11.65 33.89 -14.00
C VAL A 207 -11.41 35.17 -13.19
N LYS A 208 -11.77 35.16 -11.91
CA LYS A 208 -11.39 36.23 -10.98
C LYS A 208 -9.87 36.27 -10.89
N GLU A 209 -9.28 37.42 -11.20
CA GLU A 209 -7.85 37.68 -10.98
C GLU A 209 -7.52 37.61 -9.48
N THR A 210 -7.03 36.45 -9.04
CA THR A 210 -6.49 36.26 -7.69
C THR A 210 -4.96 36.25 -7.75
N SER A 211 -4.31 36.70 -6.66
CA SER A 211 -2.85 36.71 -6.59
C SER A 211 -2.25 35.30 -6.75
N LEU A 212 -1.05 35.18 -7.30
CA LEU A 212 -0.34 33.90 -7.45
C LEU A 212 -0.25 33.13 -6.12
N PHE A 213 0.07 33.84 -5.04
CA PHE A 213 0.15 33.25 -3.70
C PHE A 213 -1.20 32.66 -3.26
N THR A 214 -2.28 33.40 -3.44
CA THR A 214 -3.64 32.94 -3.11
C THR A 214 -4.03 31.71 -3.93
N ARG A 215 -3.68 31.67 -5.21
CA ARG A 215 -3.95 30.51 -6.08
C ARG A 215 -3.17 29.26 -5.60
N ILE A 216 -1.89 29.42 -5.24
CA ILE A 216 -1.10 28.31 -4.70
C ILE A 216 -1.70 27.80 -3.39
N LEU A 217 -1.98 28.70 -2.44
CA LEU A 217 -2.52 28.35 -1.14
C LEU A 217 -3.88 27.65 -1.24
N ASN A 218 -4.80 28.23 -2.05
CA ASN A 218 -6.12 27.60 -2.27
C ASN A 218 -5.97 26.21 -2.91
N SER A 219 -5.10 26.06 -3.92
CA SER A 219 -4.87 24.76 -4.55
C SER A 219 -4.32 23.72 -3.58
N LEU A 220 -3.39 24.10 -2.70
CA LEU A 220 -2.87 23.22 -1.66
C LEU A 220 -3.98 22.78 -0.70
N LEU A 221 -4.77 23.72 -0.18
CA LEU A 221 -5.81 23.44 0.81
C LEU A 221 -6.97 22.64 0.20
N ASP A 222 -7.45 23.02 -0.99
CA ASP A 222 -8.54 22.31 -1.66
C ASP A 222 -8.12 20.89 -2.09
N GLY A 223 -6.89 20.74 -2.62
CA GLY A 223 -6.34 19.46 -2.97
C GLY A 223 -6.10 18.57 -1.75
N GLY A 224 -5.56 19.15 -0.67
CA GLY A 224 -5.38 18.45 0.60
C GLY A 224 -6.70 17.98 1.20
N LYS A 225 -7.74 18.82 1.17
CA LYS A 225 -9.10 18.43 1.61
C LYS A 225 -9.64 17.26 0.80
N THR A 226 -9.49 17.30 -0.53
CA THR A 226 -9.87 16.18 -1.40
C THR A 226 -9.09 14.91 -1.02
N GLY A 227 -7.80 15.03 -0.68
CA GLY A 227 -6.97 13.92 -0.20
C GLY A 227 -7.48 13.32 1.11
N VAL A 228 -7.96 14.15 2.06
CA VAL A 228 -8.62 13.67 3.29
C VAL A 228 -9.87 12.88 2.97
N ASP A 229 -10.73 13.37 2.07
CA ASP A 229 -11.95 12.66 1.66
C ASP A 229 -11.64 11.29 1.03
N VAL A 230 -10.60 11.21 0.19
CA VAL A 230 -10.10 9.95 -0.38
C VAL A 230 -9.58 9.04 0.74
N GLY A 231 -8.76 9.56 1.67
CA GLY A 231 -8.24 8.81 2.82
C GLY A 231 -9.36 8.20 3.67
N PHE A 232 -10.41 8.95 3.97
CA PHE A 232 -11.56 8.39 4.69
C PHE A 232 -12.30 7.32 3.89
N SER A 233 -12.39 7.46 2.58
CA SER A 233 -13.11 6.52 1.71
C SER A 233 -12.48 5.12 1.66
N ILE A 234 -11.17 5.00 1.91
CA ILE A 234 -10.47 3.72 1.91
C ILE A 234 -10.62 2.92 3.22
N ILE A 235 -10.99 3.58 4.33
CA ILE A 235 -11.08 2.95 5.66
C ILE A 235 -11.89 1.65 5.65
N PRO A 236 -13.16 1.62 5.16
CA PRO A 236 -13.93 0.39 5.19
C PRO A 236 -13.28 -0.75 4.40
N GLY A 237 -12.66 -0.42 3.26
CA GLY A 237 -11.94 -1.39 2.44
C GLY A 237 -10.75 -2.00 3.17
N VAL A 238 -9.91 -1.16 3.78
CA VAL A 238 -8.75 -1.62 4.54
C VAL A 238 -9.19 -2.45 5.75
N LEU A 239 -10.07 -1.94 6.59
CA LEU A 239 -10.44 -2.63 7.82
C LEU A 239 -11.21 -3.94 7.59
N ILE A 240 -12.08 -4.01 6.59
CA ILE A 240 -12.90 -5.19 6.36
C ILE A 240 -12.20 -6.17 5.41
N ILE A 241 -11.79 -5.69 4.23
CA ILE A 241 -11.29 -6.57 3.17
C ILE A 241 -9.87 -7.04 3.50
N SER A 242 -8.97 -6.12 3.91
CA SER A 242 -7.59 -6.51 4.20
C SER A 242 -7.51 -7.42 5.41
N THR A 243 -8.21 -7.10 6.51
CA THR A 243 -8.23 -7.98 7.68
C THR A 243 -8.71 -9.39 7.33
N LEU A 244 -9.79 -9.51 6.52
CA LEU A 244 -10.27 -10.81 6.08
C LEU A 244 -9.27 -11.53 5.18
N VAL A 245 -8.65 -10.82 4.24
CA VAL A 245 -7.66 -11.40 3.33
C VAL A 245 -6.41 -11.82 4.10
N MET A 246 -5.93 -11.01 5.03
CA MET A 246 -4.78 -11.35 5.89
C MET A 246 -5.07 -12.59 6.74
N LEU A 247 -6.25 -12.66 7.34
CA LEU A 247 -6.70 -13.84 8.11
C LEU A 247 -6.73 -15.13 7.25
N LEU A 248 -6.96 -15.02 5.95
CA LEU A 248 -6.93 -16.15 5.02
C LEU A 248 -5.55 -16.42 4.40
N THR A 249 -4.60 -15.47 4.53
CA THR A 249 -3.31 -15.51 3.83
C THR A 249 -2.17 -15.89 4.76
N PHE A 250 -2.09 -15.27 5.93
CA PHE A 250 -0.98 -15.46 6.86
C PHE A 250 -1.19 -16.73 7.69
N GLY A 251 -0.13 -17.15 8.39
CA GLY A 251 -0.12 -18.36 9.21
C GLY A 251 -0.33 -18.09 10.68
N ALA A 252 0.00 -19.08 11.49
CA ALA A 252 0.13 -18.95 12.93
C ALA A 252 1.34 -18.06 13.28
N GLY A 253 1.42 -17.59 14.53
CA GLY A 253 2.57 -16.85 15.02
C GLY A 253 3.88 -17.64 14.94
N GLU A 254 4.99 -17.00 15.29
CA GLU A 254 6.35 -17.54 15.13
C GLU A 254 6.57 -18.93 15.73
N ASN A 255 5.87 -19.26 16.81
CA ASN A 255 5.92 -20.58 17.46
C ASN A 255 4.99 -21.63 16.83
N GLY A 256 4.33 -21.32 15.72
CA GLY A 256 3.32 -22.21 15.11
C GLY A 256 2.04 -22.36 15.91
N THR A 257 1.83 -21.50 16.90
CA THR A 257 0.62 -21.44 17.74
C THR A 257 -0.18 -20.18 17.48
N TYR A 258 -1.47 -20.19 17.84
CA TYR A 258 -2.34 -19.02 17.74
C TYR A 258 -2.52 -18.42 19.13
N ASP A 259 -2.08 -17.19 19.33
CA ASP A 259 -2.22 -16.44 20.58
C ASP A 259 -3.13 -15.20 20.43
N GLY A 260 -3.70 -15.00 19.25
CA GLY A 260 -4.55 -13.86 18.93
C GLY A 260 -3.77 -12.59 18.69
N ALA A 261 -2.53 -12.69 18.19
CA ALA A 261 -1.72 -11.57 17.73
C ALA A 261 -2.30 -10.94 16.45
N ALA A 262 -1.87 -9.73 16.13
CA ALA A 262 -2.18 -9.13 14.83
C ALA A 262 -1.57 -10.00 13.71
N TYR A 263 -2.23 -10.00 12.55
CA TYR A 263 -1.75 -10.66 11.32
C TYR A 263 -1.66 -12.20 11.35
N GLU A 264 -2.11 -12.87 12.39
CA GLU A 264 -2.28 -14.31 12.33
C GLU A 264 -3.38 -14.72 11.34
N GLY A 265 -3.30 -15.93 10.79
CA GLY A 265 -4.24 -16.43 9.80
C GLY A 265 -4.16 -17.94 9.60
N ILE A 266 -4.91 -18.47 8.64
CA ILE A 266 -5.07 -19.91 8.42
C ILE A 266 -4.39 -20.43 7.13
N GLU A 267 -3.56 -19.64 6.48
CA GLU A 267 -2.85 -19.95 5.22
C GLU A 267 -3.73 -20.53 4.11
N PHE A 268 -5.01 -20.23 4.12
CA PHE A 268 -5.96 -20.79 3.15
C PHE A 268 -5.66 -20.37 1.73
N LEU A 269 -5.35 -19.08 1.48
CA LEU A 269 -5.02 -18.60 0.15
C LEU A 269 -3.70 -19.19 -0.36
N PRO A 270 -2.59 -19.21 0.39
CA PRO A 270 -1.38 -19.91 0.00
C PRO A 270 -1.59 -21.41 -0.29
N LEU A 271 -2.39 -22.08 0.51
CA LEU A 271 -2.73 -23.50 0.29
C LEU A 271 -3.45 -23.73 -1.05
N VAL A 272 -4.41 -22.87 -1.39
CA VAL A 272 -5.17 -22.97 -2.65
C VAL A 272 -4.30 -22.60 -3.83
N PHE A 273 -3.63 -21.46 -3.76
CA PHE A 273 -2.81 -20.96 -4.88
C PHE A 273 -1.47 -21.68 -5.02
N GLY A 274 -0.94 -22.26 -3.95
CA GLY A 274 0.29 -23.05 -3.99
C GLY A 274 0.22 -24.21 -4.98
N LYS A 275 -0.95 -24.83 -5.15
CA LYS A 275 -1.15 -25.93 -6.11
C LYS A 275 -0.98 -25.50 -7.59
N ILE A 276 -1.18 -24.23 -7.87
CA ILE A 276 -1.11 -23.64 -9.22
C ILE A 276 -0.10 -22.49 -9.29
N ASN A 277 0.81 -22.40 -8.30
CA ASN A 277 1.77 -21.30 -8.22
C ASN A 277 2.67 -21.22 -9.46
N PHE A 278 3.00 -22.36 -10.08
CA PHE A 278 3.77 -22.38 -11.33
C PHE A 278 3.16 -21.52 -12.44
N LEU A 279 1.82 -21.40 -12.47
CA LEU A 279 1.13 -20.56 -13.44
C LEU A 279 1.28 -19.07 -13.08
N PHE A 280 1.16 -18.73 -11.79
CA PHE A 280 1.29 -17.34 -11.31
C PHE A 280 2.73 -16.88 -11.36
N ASP A 281 3.68 -17.76 -11.11
CA ASP A 281 5.10 -17.48 -11.28
C ASP A 281 5.43 -17.19 -12.74
N TRP A 282 4.92 -17.99 -13.68
CA TRP A 282 5.12 -17.74 -15.11
C TRP A 282 4.42 -16.47 -15.61
N LEU A 283 3.20 -16.16 -15.13
CA LEU A 283 2.42 -15.00 -15.58
C LEU A 283 2.88 -13.70 -14.95
N PHE A 284 3.19 -13.72 -13.65
CA PHE A 284 3.43 -12.56 -12.82
C PHE A 284 4.79 -12.55 -12.11
N GLY A 285 5.55 -13.65 -12.17
CA GLY A 285 6.79 -13.79 -11.45
C GLY A 285 6.61 -13.86 -9.93
N PHE A 286 5.48 -14.39 -9.47
CA PHE A 286 5.18 -14.53 -8.03
C PHE A 286 5.82 -15.79 -7.48
N GLY A 287 7.04 -15.66 -6.93
CA GLY A 287 7.75 -16.76 -6.30
C GLY A 287 7.03 -17.34 -5.08
N HIS A 288 6.15 -16.57 -4.42
CA HIS A 288 5.39 -16.99 -3.25
C HIS A 288 3.87 -16.90 -3.48
N PRO A 289 3.08 -17.96 -3.15
CA PRO A 289 1.64 -18.00 -3.43
C PRO A 289 0.82 -16.97 -2.64
N ALA A 290 1.30 -16.51 -1.48
CA ALA A 290 0.65 -15.46 -0.67
C ALA A 290 0.54 -14.14 -1.44
N LEU A 291 1.43 -13.85 -2.38
CA LEU A 291 1.41 -12.61 -3.18
C LEU A 291 0.14 -12.49 -4.03
N MET A 292 -0.58 -13.60 -4.28
CA MET A 292 -1.89 -13.57 -4.93
C MET A 292 -2.98 -12.86 -4.09
N ALA A 293 -2.76 -12.67 -2.81
CA ALA A 293 -3.66 -11.89 -1.96
C ALA A 293 -3.79 -10.43 -2.44
N PHE A 294 -2.72 -9.80 -2.95
CA PHE A 294 -2.77 -8.44 -3.46
C PHE A 294 -3.72 -8.26 -4.66
N PRO A 295 -3.59 -9.02 -5.76
CA PRO A 295 -4.56 -8.97 -6.87
C PRO A 295 -6.01 -9.20 -6.43
N ILE A 296 -6.25 -10.16 -5.54
CA ILE A 296 -7.59 -10.47 -5.03
C ILE A 296 -8.16 -9.29 -4.24
N THR A 297 -7.37 -8.70 -3.35
CA THR A 297 -7.76 -7.54 -2.55
C THR A 297 -8.03 -6.33 -3.43
N SER A 298 -7.23 -6.13 -4.49
CA SER A 298 -7.40 -5.04 -5.46
C SER A 298 -8.77 -5.07 -6.18
N LEU A 299 -9.39 -6.24 -6.34
CA LEU A 299 -10.76 -6.35 -6.87
C LEU A 299 -11.80 -5.65 -5.97
N GLY A 300 -11.54 -5.58 -4.69
CA GLY A 300 -12.37 -4.85 -3.73
C GLY A 300 -12.01 -3.38 -3.64
N ALA A 301 -10.75 -3.07 -3.36
CA ALA A 301 -10.22 -1.72 -3.22
C ALA A 301 -8.68 -1.73 -3.28
N VAL A 302 -8.08 -0.86 -4.10
CA VAL A 302 -6.62 -0.75 -4.17
C VAL A 302 -6.01 -0.29 -2.84
N GLY A 303 -6.64 0.62 -2.12
CA GLY A 303 -6.17 1.06 -0.80
C GLY A 303 -6.06 -0.10 0.19
N ALA A 304 -7.01 -1.05 0.14
CA ALA A 304 -6.93 -2.28 0.90
C ALA A 304 -5.74 -3.16 0.44
N ALA A 305 -5.52 -3.30 -0.87
CA ALA A 305 -4.40 -4.09 -1.37
C ALA A 305 -3.04 -3.52 -0.98
N LEU A 306 -2.90 -2.19 -0.97
CA LEU A 306 -1.66 -1.53 -0.56
C LEU A 306 -1.26 -1.85 0.88
N SER A 307 -2.22 -2.11 1.78
CA SER A 307 -1.92 -2.48 3.16
C SER A 307 -1.23 -3.84 3.33
N LEU A 308 -1.26 -4.70 2.30
CA LEU A 308 -0.53 -5.98 2.30
C LEU A 308 0.97 -5.83 2.03
N VAL A 309 1.38 -4.72 1.42
CA VAL A 309 2.78 -4.55 0.96
C VAL A 309 3.78 -4.50 2.11
N PRO A 310 3.56 -3.72 3.20
CA PRO A 310 4.46 -3.72 4.35
C PRO A 310 4.58 -5.09 4.99
N GLU A 311 3.48 -5.82 5.12
CA GLU A 311 3.48 -7.18 5.70
C GLU A 311 4.23 -8.19 4.85
N PHE A 312 4.10 -8.12 3.52
CA PHE A 312 4.90 -8.95 2.62
C PHE A 312 6.39 -8.57 2.66
N ALA A 313 6.72 -7.30 2.90
CA ALA A 313 8.09 -6.84 3.10
C ALA A 313 8.65 -7.37 4.44
N ALA A 314 7.91 -7.26 5.53
CA ALA A 314 8.29 -7.79 6.84
C ALA A 314 8.55 -9.31 6.81
N GLN A 315 7.77 -10.05 6.01
CA GLN A 315 7.96 -11.49 5.81
C GLN A 315 9.05 -11.85 4.78
N GLY A 316 9.68 -10.85 4.14
CA GLY A 316 10.73 -11.07 3.14
C GLY A 316 10.27 -11.77 1.85
N ILE A 317 8.96 -11.83 1.57
CA ILE A 317 8.41 -12.54 0.39
C ILE A 317 8.17 -11.63 -0.81
N ILE A 318 8.28 -10.31 -0.66
CA ILE A 318 8.11 -9.34 -1.74
C ILE A 318 9.45 -9.04 -2.42
N ASN A 319 9.38 -8.72 -3.71
CA ASN A 319 10.55 -8.28 -4.48
C ASN A 319 10.13 -7.19 -5.50
N GLY A 320 11.09 -6.58 -6.18
CA GLY A 320 10.83 -5.52 -7.15
C GLY A 320 9.88 -5.93 -8.27
N ASN A 321 9.93 -7.18 -8.74
CA ASN A 321 8.97 -7.69 -9.72
C ASN A 321 7.54 -7.66 -9.18
N ALA A 322 7.32 -8.13 -7.96
CA ALA A 322 6.01 -8.12 -7.32
C ALA A 322 5.48 -6.68 -7.18
N ILE A 323 6.32 -5.71 -6.81
CA ILE A 323 5.96 -4.28 -6.75
C ILE A 323 5.52 -3.75 -8.12
N ALA A 324 6.25 -4.05 -9.19
CA ALA A 324 5.85 -3.63 -10.54
C ALA A 324 4.49 -4.21 -10.93
N VAL A 325 4.26 -5.49 -10.67
CA VAL A 325 2.99 -6.18 -10.94
C VAL A 325 1.86 -5.64 -10.07
N PHE A 326 2.10 -5.43 -8.77
CA PHE A 326 1.12 -4.86 -7.84
C PHE A 326 0.72 -3.46 -8.24
N THR A 327 1.68 -2.63 -8.63
CA THR A 327 1.39 -1.29 -9.15
C THR A 327 0.50 -1.34 -10.38
N ALA A 328 0.81 -2.21 -11.35
CA ALA A 328 0.02 -2.35 -12.58
C ALA A 328 -1.41 -2.83 -12.32
N ILE A 329 -1.56 -3.89 -11.53
CA ILE A 329 -2.86 -4.48 -11.20
C ILE A 329 -3.65 -3.54 -10.28
N GLY A 330 -3.00 -2.97 -9.26
CA GLY A 330 -3.62 -2.05 -8.31
C GLY A 330 -4.22 -0.83 -9.00
N MET A 331 -3.47 -0.19 -9.91
CA MET A 331 -4.02 0.91 -10.72
C MET A 331 -5.20 0.46 -11.58
N CYS A 332 -5.05 -0.63 -12.33
CA CYS A 332 -6.10 -1.11 -13.22
C CYS A 332 -7.37 -1.48 -12.46
N TRP A 333 -7.27 -2.11 -11.30
CA TRP A 333 -8.43 -2.57 -10.54
C TRP A 333 -8.86 -1.65 -9.40
N SER A 334 -8.34 -0.43 -9.31
CA SER A 334 -8.62 0.52 -8.23
C SER A 334 -10.10 0.81 -8.01
N GLY A 335 -10.91 0.84 -9.04
CA GLY A 335 -12.35 1.08 -8.99
C GLY A 335 -13.19 -0.03 -9.62
N TYR A 336 -12.73 -1.27 -9.53
CA TYR A 336 -13.20 -2.41 -10.30
C TYR A 336 -14.72 -2.56 -10.39
N LEU A 337 -15.42 -2.81 -9.28
CA LEU A 337 -16.88 -2.99 -9.30
C LEU A 337 -17.64 -1.68 -9.16
N SER A 338 -17.22 -0.82 -8.24
CA SER A 338 -17.92 0.39 -7.85
C SER A 338 -18.00 1.40 -8.99
N THR A 339 -16.86 1.74 -9.59
CA THR A 339 -16.80 2.75 -10.67
C THR A 339 -17.49 2.28 -11.93
N HIS A 340 -17.30 1.01 -12.34
CA HIS A 340 -17.98 0.48 -13.53
C HIS A 340 -19.50 0.52 -13.38
N THR A 341 -20.00 0.14 -12.20
CA THR A 341 -21.44 0.18 -11.92
C THR A 341 -21.95 1.62 -11.90
N ALA A 342 -21.28 2.50 -11.14
CA ALA A 342 -21.71 3.89 -10.99
C ALA A 342 -21.68 4.66 -12.31
N MET A 343 -20.61 4.51 -13.12
CA MET A 343 -20.50 5.22 -14.39
C MET A 343 -21.51 4.72 -15.42
N LEU A 344 -21.66 3.41 -15.58
CA LEU A 344 -22.62 2.86 -16.55
C LEU A 344 -24.07 3.11 -16.15
N ASP A 345 -24.37 3.16 -14.84
CA ASP A 345 -25.69 3.59 -14.35
C ASP A 345 -25.94 5.06 -14.65
N ALA A 346 -24.95 5.92 -14.36
CA ALA A 346 -25.00 7.34 -14.63
C ALA A 346 -25.16 7.70 -16.12
N LEU A 347 -24.62 6.89 -17.00
CA LEU A 347 -24.75 7.03 -18.46
C LEU A 347 -26.01 6.35 -19.03
N GLY A 348 -26.79 5.62 -18.21
CA GLY A 348 -27.99 4.89 -18.64
C GLY A 348 -27.71 3.54 -19.30
N TYR A 349 -26.50 3.00 -19.15
CA TYR A 349 -26.07 1.73 -19.80
C TYR A 349 -25.76 0.62 -18.82
N ARG A 350 -26.44 0.56 -17.67
CA ARG A 350 -26.24 -0.43 -16.60
C ARG A 350 -26.20 -1.89 -17.10
N LYS A 351 -26.92 -2.21 -18.18
CA LYS A 351 -26.91 -3.56 -18.80
C LYS A 351 -25.53 -3.99 -19.35
N LEU A 352 -24.60 -3.05 -19.50
CA LEU A 352 -23.24 -3.32 -19.97
C LEU A 352 -22.24 -3.56 -18.84
N THR A 353 -22.63 -3.42 -17.57
CA THR A 353 -21.74 -3.53 -16.41
C THR A 353 -20.94 -4.84 -16.40
N SER A 354 -21.59 -5.98 -16.60
CA SER A 354 -20.90 -7.29 -16.63
C SER A 354 -19.85 -7.38 -17.75
N LYS A 355 -20.11 -6.76 -18.90
CA LYS A 355 -19.16 -6.71 -20.02
C LYS A 355 -17.98 -5.78 -19.74
N ALA A 356 -18.24 -4.64 -19.12
CA ALA A 356 -17.21 -3.72 -18.70
C ALA A 356 -16.30 -4.35 -17.65
N ILE A 357 -16.87 -5.02 -16.66
CA ILE A 357 -16.12 -5.77 -15.64
C ILE A 357 -15.27 -6.86 -16.31
N LEU A 358 -15.86 -7.67 -17.22
CA LEU A 358 -15.10 -8.71 -17.93
C LEU A 358 -13.93 -8.12 -18.73
N ALA A 359 -14.17 -7.04 -19.49
CA ALA A 359 -13.13 -6.37 -20.24
C ALA A 359 -12.03 -5.82 -19.32
N HIS A 360 -12.42 -5.33 -18.16
CA HIS A 360 -11.49 -4.76 -17.18
C HIS A 360 -10.69 -5.84 -16.43
N THR A 361 -11.32 -6.98 -16.12
CA THR A 361 -10.61 -8.17 -15.60
C THR A 361 -9.47 -8.57 -16.52
N VAL A 362 -9.77 -8.74 -17.81
CA VAL A 362 -8.75 -9.09 -18.82
C VAL A 362 -7.68 -8.00 -18.88
N GLY A 363 -8.08 -6.72 -18.86
CA GLY A 363 -7.14 -5.60 -18.87
C GLY A 363 -6.16 -5.62 -17.69
N GLY A 364 -6.63 -5.84 -16.46
CA GLY A 364 -5.78 -5.92 -15.27
C GLY A 364 -4.84 -7.12 -15.28
N LEU A 365 -5.31 -8.28 -15.75
CA LEU A 365 -4.42 -9.44 -15.94
C LEU A 365 -3.32 -9.13 -16.97
N VAL A 366 -3.68 -8.52 -18.10
CA VAL A 366 -2.71 -8.10 -19.14
C VAL A 366 -1.75 -7.05 -18.56
N ALA A 367 -2.22 -6.13 -17.69
CA ALA A 367 -1.38 -5.14 -17.05
C ALA A 367 -0.31 -5.82 -16.16
N GLY A 368 -0.71 -6.74 -15.30
CA GLY A 368 0.23 -7.48 -14.44
C GLY A 368 1.22 -8.32 -15.23
N ILE A 369 0.76 -9.08 -16.23
CA ILE A 369 1.63 -9.86 -17.11
C ILE A 369 2.63 -8.95 -17.84
N SER A 370 2.15 -7.81 -18.37
CA SER A 370 3.03 -6.86 -19.07
C SER A 370 4.07 -6.26 -18.14
N ALA A 371 3.68 -5.89 -16.91
CA ALA A 371 4.60 -5.37 -15.91
C ALA A 371 5.69 -6.38 -15.56
N HIS A 372 5.33 -7.65 -15.34
CA HIS A 372 6.28 -8.72 -15.10
C HIS A 372 7.31 -8.83 -16.24
N TRP A 373 6.85 -8.97 -17.49
CA TRP A 373 7.76 -9.16 -18.61
C TRP A 373 8.59 -7.90 -18.93
N ILE A 374 8.04 -6.69 -18.70
CA ILE A 374 8.82 -5.45 -18.81
C ILE A 374 9.91 -5.42 -17.72
N PHE A 375 9.58 -5.82 -16.49
CA PHE A 375 10.56 -5.91 -15.40
C PHE A 375 11.68 -6.90 -15.71
N VAL A 376 11.34 -8.09 -16.22
CA VAL A 376 12.34 -9.09 -16.67
C VAL A 376 13.25 -8.52 -17.75
N LEU A 377 12.69 -7.87 -18.77
CA LEU A 377 13.46 -7.24 -19.85
C LEU A 377 14.34 -6.09 -19.33
N TYR A 378 13.81 -5.28 -18.43
CA TYR A 378 14.57 -4.22 -17.77
C TYR A 378 15.77 -4.79 -17.00
N THR A 379 15.53 -5.81 -16.19
CA THR A 379 16.58 -6.44 -15.37
C THR A 379 17.67 -7.11 -16.23
N LEU A 380 17.28 -7.72 -17.34
CA LEU A 380 18.24 -8.28 -18.31
C LEU A 380 19.10 -7.21 -18.98
N ALA A 381 18.54 -6.02 -19.23
CA ALA A 381 19.24 -4.93 -19.93
C ALA A 381 20.10 -4.06 -18.99
N PHE A 382 19.64 -3.82 -17.78
CA PHE A 382 20.19 -2.80 -16.86
C PHE A 382 20.63 -3.35 -15.50
N GLY A 383 20.37 -4.62 -15.20
CA GLY A 383 20.50 -5.19 -13.86
C GLY A 383 19.24 -4.95 -13.01
N ALA A 384 19.20 -5.59 -11.86
CA ALA A 384 18.11 -5.39 -10.90
C ALA A 384 18.11 -3.92 -10.39
N PRO A 385 16.94 -3.25 -10.31
CA PRO A 385 16.87 -1.94 -9.69
C PRO A 385 17.37 -1.98 -8.25
N THR A 386 18.06 -0.93 -7.82
CA THR A 386 18.46 -0.77 -6.43
C THR A 386 17.26 -0.32 -5.61
N THR A 387 16.93 -1.08 -4.58
CA THR A 387 16.04 -0.63 -3.52
C THR A 387 16.80 0.34 -2.62
N PHE A 388 16.12 1.35 -2.09
CA PHE A 388 16.65 2.19 -1.02
C PHE A 388 15.92 1.81 0.28
N GLU A 389 16.50 2.11 1.41
CA GLU A 389 15.83 1.89 2.69
C GLU A 389 14.51 2.65 2.69
N GLY A 390 13.44 1.93 2.41
CA GLY A 390 12.09 2.46 2.33
C GLY A 390 11.60 2.79 3.73
N GLY A 391 10.87 3.90 3.82
CA GLY A 391 10.44 4.42 5.11
C GLY A 391 9.31 3.67 5.81
N ALA A 392 8.93 2.46 5.39
CA ALA A 392 7.87 1.73 6.09
C ALA A 392 8.24 1.45 7.55
N ASP A 393 9.51 1.08 7.80
CA ASP A 393 10.01 0.87 9.16
C ASP A 393 10.23 2.18 9.94
N ARG A 394 10.30 3.33 9.24
CA ARG A 394 10.46 4.66 9.86
C ARG A 394 9.15 5.25 10.38
N TYR A 395 8.01 4.71 9.96
CA TYR A 395 6.68 5.22 10.33
C TYR A 395 5.86 4.21 11.12
N SER A 396 6.40 3.03 11.43
CA SER A 396 5.82 2.23 12.49
C SER A 396 5.88 3.08 13.76
N THR A 397 4.72 3.44 14.26
CA THR A 397 4.59 4.02 15.58
C THR A 397 5.43 3.14 16.50
N VAL A 398 6.43 3.77 17.10
CA VAL A 398 7.33 3.26 18.11
C VAL A 398 6.85 1.96 18.72
N GLY A 399 7.08 0.85 18.03
CA GLY A 399 7.14 -0.44 18.66
C GLY A 399 8.60 -0.57 19.11
N ASN A 400 8.82 -1.02 20.32
CA ASN A 400 10.12 -1.36 20.86
C ASN A 400 10.74 -2.48 20.02
N ALA A 401 11.22 -2.14 18.81
CA ALA A 401 11.89 -3.12 17.97
C ALA A 401 13.22 -3.45 18.65
N PRO A 402 13.42 -4.69 19.08
CA PRO A 402 14.65 -5.08 19.73
C PRO A 402 15.82 -4.96 18.75
N VAL A 403 16.97 -4.48 19.22
CA VAL A 403 18.20 -4.56 18.46
C VAL A 403 18.68 -6.01 18.53
N ILE A 404 18.50 -6.76 17.44
CA ILE A 404 18.87 -8.17 17.35
C ILE A 404 20.37 -8.27 17.04
N ILE A 405 21.11 -8.93 17.91
CA ILE A 405 22.54 -9.18 17.78
C ILE A 405 22.74 -10.68 17.54
N GLU A 406 23.13 -11.05 16.32
CA GLU A 406 23.37 -12.44 15.92
C GLU A 406 24.87 -12.75 15.91
N PHE A 407 25.29 -13.83 16.54
CA PHE A 407 26.65 -14.32 16.46
C PHE A 407 26.82 -15.24 15.21
N VAL A 408 27.61 -14.77 14.25
CA VAL A 408 27.82 -15.45 12.97
C VAL A 408 28.94 -16.48 13.08
N SER A 409 30.03 -16.19 13.81
CA SER A 409 31.17 -17.08 14.06
C SER A 409 31.86 -16.69 15.36
N GLU A 410 32.94 -17.41 15.72
CA GLU A 410 33.71 -17.19 16.95
C GLU A 410 34.22 -15.74 17.13
N ASN A 411 34.35 -14.95 16.03
CA ASN A 411 34.89 -13.61 16.02
C ASN A 411 33.97 -12.60 15.29
N GLN A 412 32.75 -13.00 14.94
CA GLN A 412 31.88 -12.14 14.11
C GLN A 412 30.48 -12.02 14.71
N VAL A 413 30.03 -10.79 14.80
CA VAL A 413 28.69 -10.41 15.25
C VAL A 413 27.97 -9.69 14.11
N LYS A 414 26.72 -10.03 13.88
CA LYS A 414 25.84 -9.36 12.95
C LYS A 414 24.81 -8.54 13.73
N VAL A 415 24.73 -7.25 13.41
CA VAL A 415 23.72 -6.34 13.97
C VAL A 415 22.97 -5.73 12.79
N GLY A 416 21.71 -6.07 12.65
CA GLY A 416 20.95 -5.77 11.43
C GLY A 416 21.61 -6.44 10.21
N ASP A 417 21.94 -5.70 9.18
CA ASP A 417 22.60 -6.20 7.96
C ASP A 417 24.14 -6.10 8.00
N ARG A 418 24.74 -5.61 9.08
CA ARG A 418 26.18 -5.40 9.20
C ARG A 418 26.84 -6.52 10.01
N VAL A 419 27.99 -6.99 9.53
CA VAL A 419 28.83 -7.97 10.22
C VAL A 419 30.06 -7.24 10.76
N PHE A 420 30.28 -7.35 12.07
CA PHE A 420 31.44 -6.80 12.80
C PHE A 420 32.38 -7.96 13.14
N THR A 421 33.67 -7.72 12.99
CA THR A 421 34.70 -8.67 13.38
C THR A 421 35.43 -8.12 14.60
N ASP A 422 35.55 -8.90 15.68
CA ASP A 422 36.30 -8.51 16.87
C ASP A 422 37.81 -8.47 16.51
N GLU A 423 38.30 -7.27 16.17
CA GLU A 423 39.71 -6.98 16.02
C GLU A 423 40.19 -6.31 17.31
N ALA A 424 41.08 -6.97 18.03
CA ALA A 424 41.62 -6.49 19.30
C ALA A 424 42.27 -5.11 19.12
N GLY A 425 41.55 -4.03 19.47
CA GLY A 425 42.05 -2.67 19.41
C GLY A 425 41.04 -1.58 19.07
N ASP A 426 39.83 -1.94 18.68
CA ASP A 426 38.77 -0.93 18.37
C ASP A 426 38.30 -0.28 19.66
N THR A 427 38.25 1.07 19.65
CA THR A 427 37.67 1.82 20.77
C THR A 427 36.18 2.04 20.50
N PRO A 428 35.29 1.95 21.53
CA PRO A 428 33.84 2.14 21.37
C PRO A 428 33.45 3.48 20.73
N GLU A 429 34.33 4.45 20.78
CA GLU A 429 34.11 5.82 20.30
C GLU A 429 34.42 6.01 18.81
N GLU A 430 35.06 5.04 18.14
CA GLU A 430 35.41 5.12 16.73
C GLU A 430 34.17 5.02 15.83
N GLU A 431 34.17 5.82 14.75
CA GLU A 431 33.09 5.81 13.76
C GLU A 431 33.05 4.44 13.05
N GLY A 432 31.96 3.71 13.24
CA GLY A 432 31.78 2.35 12.68
C GLY A 432 32.00 1.22 13.68
N SER A 433 32.39 1.50 14.95
CA SER A 433 32.45 0.49 16.00
C SER A 433 31.09 -0.14 16.28
N LEU A 434 31.06 -1.35 16.83
CA LEU A 434 29.83 -2.05 17.22
C LEU A 434 28.99 -1.17 18.20
N ALA A 435 29.64 -0.51 19.16
CA ALA A 435 29.00 0.39 20.12
C ALA A 435 28.27 1.56 19.41
N ARG A 436 28.92 2.22 18.44
CA ARG A 436 28.30 3.32 17.68
C ARG A 436 27.14 2.86 16.82
N VAL A 437 27.20 1.66 16.25
CA VAL A 437 26.11 1.11 15.46
C VAL A 437 24.91 0.78 16.34
N ILE A 438 25.14 0.21 17.53
CA ILE A 438 24.08 -0.06 18.52
C ILE A 438 23.44 1.26 18.99
N GLU A 439 24.26 2.26 19.35
CA GLU A 439 23.74 3.60 19.68
C GLU A 439 22.87 4.15 18.56
N GLY A 440 23.35 4.14 17.32
CA GLY A 440 22.64 4.63 16.16
C GLY A 440 21.33 3.88 15.88
N MET A 441 21.29 2.56 16.07
CA MET A 441 20.08 1.76 15.95
C MET A 441 19.08 2.06 17.07
N LEU A 442 19.52 2.18 18.30
CA LEU A 442 18.68 2.55 19.43
C LEU A 442 18.10 3.96 19.24
N LEU A 443 18.92 4.92 18.79
CA LEU A 443 18.46 6.27 18.49
C LEU A 443 17.46 6.31 17.33
N SER A 444 17.68 5.53 16.27
CA SER A 444 16.76 5.50 15.12
C SER A 444 15.42 4.84 15.47
N ASN A 445 15.41 3.86 16.33
CA ASN A 445 14.18 3.23 16.81
C ASN A 445 13.37 4.15 17.74
N HIS A 446 13.99 5.17 18.32
CA HIS A 446 13.37 6.08 19.30
C HIS A 446 13.39 7.57 18.86
N GLU A 447 13.84 7.89 17.66
CA GLU A 447 13.99 9.28 17.19
C GLU A 447 12.65 10.05 17.06
N VAL A 448 11.51 9.36 17.11
CA VAL A 448 10.16 9.96 16.98
C VAL A 448 9.49 10.22 18.33
N VAL A 449 10.12 9.85 19.44
CA VAL A 449 9.56 10.10 20.77
C VAL A 449 10.04 11.46 21.28
N GLU A 450 9.24 12.50 21.08
CA GLU A 450 9.19 13.59 22.04
C GLU A 450 8.81 12.95 23.38
N LEU A 451 9.73 12.96 24.34
CA LEU A 451 9.46 12.56 25.71
C LEU A 451 8.45 13.55 26.31
N VAL A 452 7.18 13.28 26.08
CA VAL A 452 6.07 13.95 26.73
C VAL A 452 5.79 13.16 28.00
N ASP A 453 6.02 13.82 29.15
CA ASP A 453 5.64 13.40 30.50
C ASP A 453 5.15 11.95 30.66
N GLY A 454 6.06 11.03 31.00
CA GLY A 454 5.70 9.75 31.62
C GLY A 454 5.53 8.51 30.74
N GLU A 455 5.84 8.56 29.43
CA GLU A 455 5.87 7.34 28.63
C GLU A 455 7.21 6.61 28.75
N LYS A 456 7.12 5.29 29.07
CA LYS A 456 8.28 4.41 29.17
C LYS A 456 8.80 4.06 27.79
N ILE A 457 10.09 4.24 27.57
CA ILE A 457 10.81 3.73 26.40
C ILE A 457 11.50 2.43 26.81
N ASP A 458 10.97 1.29 26.37
CA ASP A 458 11.63 0.00 26.59
C ASP A 458 12.67 -0.22 25.49
N ALA A 459 13.95 -0.12 25.82
CA ALA A 459 15.04 -0.51 24.94
C ALA A 459 15.44 -1.95 25.27
N ALA A 460 15.05 -2.90 24.42
CA ALA A 460 15.45 -4.30 24.57
C ALA A 460 16.55 -4.65 23.55
N GLY A 461 17.67 -5.19 24.04
CA GLY A 461 18.73 -5.76 23.21
C GLY A 461 18.74 -7.28 23.39
N PHE A 462 18.72 -8.04 22.29
CA PHE A 462 18.75 -9.51 22.32
C PHE A 462 20.11 -10.03 21.89
N ILE A 463 20.69 -10.97 22.64
CA ILE A 463 21.96 -11.61 22.32
C ILE A 463 21.76 -13.14 22.31
N SER A 464 21.94 -13.75 21.15
CA SER A 464 22.04 -15.21 21.04
C SER A 464 23.48 -15.64 21.28
N ALA A 465 23.79 -16.03 22.53
CA ALA A 465 25.19 -16.27 22.99
C ALA A 465 25.56 -17.75 23.09
N GLU A 466 24.77 -18.69 22.62
CA GLU A 466 24.91 -20.12 22.93
C GLU A 466 26.16 -20.82 22.33
N LYS A 467 26.92 -20.17 21.45
CA LYS A 467 28.02 -20.81 20.70
C LYS A 467 29.39 -20.15 20.83
N LEU A 468 29.58 -19.16 21.71
CA LEU A 468 30.82 -18.40 21.79
C LEU A 468 31.73 -18.84 22.95
N PRO A 469 33.08 -18.79 22.76
CA PRO A 469 34.02 -18.84 23.87
C PRO A 469 33.76 -17.74 24.89
N GLU A 470 33.94 -18.03 26.17
CA GLU A 470 33.60 -17.14 27.29
C GLU A 470 34.32 -15.77 27.22
N ALA A 471 35.58 -15.77 26.76
CA ALA A 471 36.36 -14.52 26.63
C ALA A 471 35.82 -13.59 25.49
N THR A 472 35.42 -14.15 24.37
CA THR A 472 34.84 -13.38 23.24
C THR A 472 33.45 -12.85 23.58
N ARG A 473 32.67 -13.61 24.37
CA ARG A 473 31.39 -13.17 24.89
C ARG A 473 31.54 -11.96 25.80
N GLU A 474 32.56 -11.97 26.68
CA GLU A 474 32.80 -10.90 27.64
C GLU A 474 33.20 -9.59 26.94
N SER A 475 34.05 -9.64 25.91
CA SER A 475 34.45 -8.49 25.08
C SER A 475 33.27 -7.89 24.34
N LEU A 476 32.51 -8.72 23.64
CA LEU A 476 31.33 -8.26 22.86
C LEU A 476 30.21 -7.70 23.76
N MET A 477 30.04 -8.27 24.96
CA MET A 477 29.09 -7.73 25.95
C MET A 477 29.52 -6.35 26.46
N GLN A 478 30.84 -6.10 26.59
CA GLN A 478 31.33 -4.77 26.96
C GLN A 478 31.09 -3.75 25.85
N GLU A 479 31.24 -4.11 24.58
CA GLU A 479 30.94 -3.22 23.46
C GLU A 479 29.43 -2.92 23.33
N VAL A 480 28.58 -3.94 23.51
CA VAL A 480 27.13 -3.75 23.55
C VAL A 480 26.71 -2.84 24.69
N GLN A 481 27.27 -3.05 25.88
CA GLN A 481 27.04 -2.18 27.04
C GLN A 481 27.50 -0.74 26.76
N ALA A 482 28.68 -0.57 26.15
CA ALA A 482 29.18 0.74 25.76
C ALA A 482 28.23 1.48 24.79
N GLY A 483 27.71 0.77 23.79
CA GLY A 483 26.73 1.34 22.85
C GLY A 483 25.45 1.79 23.54
N PHE A 484 24.95 1.00 24.49
CA PHE A 484 23.80 1.36 25.30
C PHE A 484 24.08 2.55 26.24
N ASP A 485 25.24 2.59 26.84
CA ASP A 485 25.65 3.74 27.72
C ASP A 485 25.79 5.02 26.91
N MET A 486 26.29 4.98 25.68
CA MET A 486 26.32 6.12 24.76
C MET A 486 24.91 6.59 24.41
N TYR A 487 24.01 5.67 24.08
CA TYR A 487 22.61 5.97 23.85
C TYR A 487 21.96 6.65 25.07
N ARG A 488 22.15 6.09 26.27
CA ARG A 488 21.67 6.71 27.54
C ARG A 488 22.20 8.10 27.74
N ASN A 489 23.49 8.34 27.44
CA ASN A 489 24.08 9.66 27.55
C ASN A 489 23.44 10.65 26.58
N THR A 490 23.23 10.27 25.35
CA THR A 490 22.57 11.10 24.33
C THR A 490 21.14 11.48 24.75
N ILE A 491 20.37 10.52 25.30
CA ILE A 491 19.03 10.80 25.82
C ILE A 491 19.08 11.69 27.08
N SER A 492 20.03 11.46 27.99
CA SER A 492 20.25 12.32 29.16
C SER A 492 20.51 13.77 28.78
N GLU A 493 21.36 14.00 27.78
CA GLU A 493 21.63 15.35 27.27
C GLU A 493 20.37 15.99 26.67
N LYS A 494 19.51 15.22 25.99
CA LYS A 494 18.23 15.69 25.45
C LYS A 494 17.21 16.00 26.55
N MET A 495 17.12 15.17 27.60
CA MET A 495 16.15 15.33 28.69
C MET A 495 16.55 16.40 29.70
N PHE A 496 17.82 16.42 30.13
CA PHE A 496 18.28 17.20 31.25
C PHE A 496 19.35 18.25 30.89
N GLY A 497 19.87 18.22 29.64
CA GLY A 497 20.97 19.06 29.19
C GLY A 497 22.32 18.74 29.89
N LYS A 498 22.46 17.50 30.39
CA LYS A 498 23.60 17.02 31.17
C LYS A 498 23.99 15.61 30.75
N SER A 499 25.27 15.26 30.89
CA SER A 499 25.73 13.88 30.77
C SER A 499 25.21 13.01 31.91
N VAL A 500 25.14 11.70 31.73
CA VAL A 500 24.68 10.76 32.78
C VAL A 500 25.50 10.89 34.06
N SER A 501 26.80 11.20 33.95
CA SER A 501 27.70 11.38 35.09
C SER A 501 27.43 12.67 35.94
N GLU A 502 26.65 13.60 35.38
CA GLU A 502 26.31 14.89 36.02
C GLU A 502 24.90 14.92 36.59
N LEU A 503 24.15 13.82 36.46
CA LEU A 503 22.77 13.71 36.91
C LEU A 503 22.69 13.57 38.44
N THR A 504 21.65 14.14 39.03
CA THR A 504 21.26 13.89 40.41
C THR A 504 20.61 12.49 40.52
N GLU A 505 20.49 11.96 41.75
CA GLU A 505 19.91 10.66 42.03
C GLU A 505 18.46 10.54 41.50
N ASP A 506 17.67 11.61 41.60
CA ASP A 506 16.31 11.67 41.09
C ASP A 506 16.27 11.68 39.54
N GLU A 507 17.20 12.41 38.89
CA GLU A 507 17.34 12.45 37.45
C GLU A 507 17.82 11.09 36.90
N VAL A 508 18.73 10.38 37.58
CA VAL A 508 19.17 9.03 37.25
C VAL A 508 18.00 8.04 37.35
N ASN A 509 17.18 8.14 38.40
CA ASN A 509 16.01 7.30 38.56
C ASN A 509 14.98 7.54 37.44
N ALA A 510 14.73 8.80 37.08
CA ALA A 510 13.86 9.17 35.98
C ALA A 510 14.39 8.64 34.63
N LEU A 511 15.72 8.72 34.38
CA LEU A 511 16.35 8.17 33.21
C LEU A 511 16.23 6.62 33.15
N ASN A 512 16.46 5.94 34.30
CA ASN A 512 16.34 4.50 34.41
C ASN A 512 14.88 4.02 34.24
N GLU A 513 13.92 4.81 34.66
CA GLU A 513 12.50 4.53 34.45
C GLU A 513 12.08 4.76 33.01
N ALA A 514 12.65 5.77 32.35
CA ALA A 514 12.39 6.05 30.92
C ALA A 514 13.06 5.04 29.99
N ILE A 515 14.27 4.55 30.34
CA ILE A 515 15.07 3.65 29.51
C ILE A 515 15.60 2.50 30.38
N PRO A 516 14.76 1.51 30.72
CA PRO A 516 15.22 0.32 31.41
C PRO A 516 16.14 -0.51 30.49
N PHE A 517 17.33 -0.86 30.98
CA PHE A 517 18.22 -1.78 30.27
C PHE A 517 17.77 -3.23 30.53
N GLN A 518 17.36 -3.92 29.49
CA GLN A 518 17.08 -5.35 29.54
C GLN A 518 17.92 -6.05 28.45
N LEU A 519 18.90 -6.83 28.89
CA LEU A 519 19.62 -7.80 28.07
C LEU A 519 18.93 -9.14 28.32
N THR A 520 18.18 -9.62 27.31
CA THR A 520 17.44 -10.87 27.39
C THR A 520 18.06 -11.89 26.45
N SER A 521 18.21 -13.15 26.86
CA SER A 521 18.67 -14.22 25.97
C SER A 521 17.53 -14.65 25.02
N ALA A 522 17.87 -15.12 23.82
CA ALA A 522 16.88 -15.62 22.87
C ALA A 522 16.02 -16.78 23.44
N ALA A 523 16.51 -17.48 24.46
CA ALA A 523 15.76 -18.52 25.17
C ALA A 523 14.67 -17.96 26.12
N GLU A 524 14.90 -16.79 26.71
CA GLU A 524 13.93 -16.14 27.61
C GLU A 524 12.79 -15.47 26.87
N ILE A 525 13.02 -15.06 25.59
CA ILE A 525 11.99 -14.47 24.73
C ILE A 525 10.98 -15.53 24.27
N ALA A 526 11.41 -16.77 24.13
CA ALA A 526 10.52 -17.87 23.73
C ALA A 526 9.56 -18.32 24.84
N GLU A 527 9.72 -17.83 26.08
CA GLU A 527 8.88 -18.13 27.24
C GLU A 527 7.92 -16.98 27.63
N GLU A 528 8.07 -15.75 27.09
CA GLU A 528 7.14 -14.64 27.22
C GLU A 528 6.25 -14.48 25.97
#